data_60db94c0c75948b11ff22c4cfc9dbf38
#
_entry.id   60db94c0c75948b11ff22c4cfc9dbf38
#
_cell.length_a   1.000
_cell.length_b   1.000
_cell.length_c   1.000
_cell.angle_alpha   90.00
_cell.angle_beta   90.00
_cell.angle_gamma   90.00
#
_symmetry.space_group_name_H-M   'P 1'
#
loop_
_entity.id
_entity.type
_entity.pdbx_description
1 polymer ?
#
loop_
_entity_poly.entity_id
_entity_poly.type
_entity_poly.pdbx_seq_one_letter_code
_entity_poly.pdbx_strand_id
1 'polypeptide(L)'
;MALYALGDLHLSFQANKPMDVFGRVWKNHEKKIRKYTHQIVKPQDTLVLTGDHSWGRKLAECREDLAFIEDLPGRKILLRGNHDMFWDAKKTSRLNEEYAGRLFFLQNNFAVYQDYALVGTKGYTFEGPFYLDPWGNLTGWDEDREAQAKKLVEREMARLRDSFAQASEAGFRKFIMFLHYPPTNILEETSPFTEIAEEYGVSAVVYSHCHGARRFGDSIRGTFHGIRYLLVSGDYLDFKPELVVP
;
A
#
# COMPACT_ATOMS: atom_id res chain seq x y z
N MET A 1 -4.57 15.26 -15.34
CA MET A 1 -4.56 13.86 -14.81
C MET A 1 -3.95 13.92 -13.45
N ALA A 2 -4.68 13.51 -12.43
CA ALA A 2 -4.21 13.51 -11.06
C ALA A 2 -3.88 12.07 -10.61
N LEU A 3 -3.00 11.94 -9.61
CA LEU A 3 -2.63 10.70 -8.96
C LEU A 3 -3.21 10.69 -7.56
N TYR A 4 -4.05 9.71 -7.30
CA TYR A 4 -4.66 9.48 -5.99
C TYR A 4 -4.19 8.16 -5.39
N ALA A 5 -4.29 8.04 -4.06
CA ALA A 5 -4.03 6.81 -3.35
C ALA A 5 -5.08 6.53 -2.27
N LEU A 6 -5.32 5.24 -2.02
CA LEU A 6 -6.17 4.73 -0.94
C LEU A 6 -5.68 3.32 -0.60
N GLY A 7 -5.60 2.98 0.68
CA GLY A 7 -5.24 1.64 1.14
C GLY A 7 -6.33 0.95 1.92
N ASP A 8 -6.10 -0.32 2.23
CA ASP A 8 -6.86 -1.07 3.22
C ASP A 8 -8.36 -1.13 2.91
N LEU A 9 -8.69 -1.54 1.68
CA LEU A 9 -10.09 -1.65 1.25
C LEU A 9 -10.82 -2.77 2.01
N HIS A 10 -10.10 -3.83 2.36
CA HIS A 10 -10.63 -4.97 3.13
C HIS A 10 -11.99 -5.46 2.65
N LEU A 11 -12.15 -5.57 1.32
CA LEU A 11 -13.37 -6.09 0.72
C LEU A 11 -13.55 -7.57 1.08
N SER A 12 -14.79 -8.02 1.15
CA SER A 12 -15.10 -9.40 1.52
C SER A 12 -16.44 -9.88 0.97
N PHE A 13 -16.76 -9.53 -0.27
CA PHE A 13 -18.05 -9.91 -0.87
C PHE A 13 -18.26 -11.43 -0.93
N GLN A 14 -17.18 -12.19 -1.15
CA GLN A 14 -17.20 -13.66 -1.18
C GLN A 14 -16.65 -14.30 0.10
N ALA A 15 -15.71 -13.64 0.79
CA ALA A 15 -15.07 -14.18 1.98
C ALA A 15 -15.92 -14.04 3.26
N ASN A 16 -17.00 -13.27 3.21
CA ASN A 16 -17.95 -13.04 4.31
C ASN A 16 -17.27 -12.68 5.64
N LYS A 17 -16.34 -11.72 5.61
CA LYS A 17 -15.64 -11.22 6.79
C LYS A 17 -16.04 -9.75 7.04
N PRO A 18 -17.03 -9.51 7.91
CA PRO A 18 -17.55 -8.17 8.15
C PRO A 18 -16.48 -7.29 8.83
N MET A 19 -16.30 -6.08 8.31
CA MET A 19 -15.34 -5.10 8.86
C MET A 19 -15.95 -4.18 9.92
N ASP A 20 -17.26 -4.08 10.02
CA ASP A 20 -17.97 -3.23 10.99
C ASP A 20 -17.72 -3.63 12.46
N VAL A 21 -17.26 -4.86 12.71
CA VAL A 21 -16.78 -5.33 14.03
C VAL A 21 -15.58 -4.53 14.54
N PHE A 22 -14.81 -3.88 13.66
CA PHE A 22 -13.66 -3.04 13.99
C PHE A 22 -14.03 -1.55 14.22
N GLY A 23 -15.32 -1.22 14.22
CA GLY A 23 -15.81 0.11 14.58
C GLY A 23 -16.64 0.82 13.51
N ARG A 24 -17.26 1.93 13.91
CA ARG A 24 -18.23 2.66 13.08
C ARG A 24 -17.68 3.16 11.74
N VAL A 25 -16.38 3.45 11.65
CA VAL A 25 -15.75 3.91 10.40
C VAL A 25 -15.89 2.88 9.30
N TRP A 26 -15.83 1.59 9.65
CA TRP A 26 -15.92 0.46 8.73
C TRP A 26 -17.36 0.11 8.28
N LYS A 27 -18.37 0.70 8.92
CA LYS A 27 -19.76 0.41 8.56
C LYS A 27 -20.07 0.86 7.13
N ASN A 28 -20.48 -0.08 6.26
CA ASN A 28 -20.73 0.14 4.83
C ASN A 28 -19.54 0.80 4.12
N HIS A 29 -18.32 0.43 4.49
CA HIS A 29 -17.10 1.04 3.94
C HIS A 29 -17.01 0.86 2.43
N GLU A 30 -17.47 -0.26 1.87
CA GLU A 30 -17.55 -0.52 0.43
C GLU A 30 -18.39 0.54 -0.30
N LYS A 31 -19.50 1.02 0.32
CA LYS A 31 -20.34 2.10 -0.24
C LYS A 31 -19.63 3.44 -0.17
N LYS A 32 -18.86 3.70 0.90
CA LYS A 32 -18.05 4.91 1.03
C LYS A 32 -16.95 4.94 -0.02
N ILE A 33 -16.20 3.83 -0.20
CA ILE A 33 -15.18 3.68 -1.23
C ILE A 33 -15.78 4.03 -2.59
N ARG A 34 -16.85 3.34 -3.00
CA ARG A 34 -17.53 3.59 -4.30
C ARG A 34 -17.94 5.05 -4.42
N LYS A 35 -18.67 5.57 -3.44
CA LYS A 35 -19.16 6.95 -3.46
C LYS A 35 -18.05 7.98 -3.62
N TYR A 36 -17.05 7.93 -2.75
CA TYR A 36 -16.01 8.95 -2.71
C TYR A 36 -15.05 8.83 -3.89
N THR A 37 -14.73 7.61 -4.31
CA THR A 37 -13.89 7.43 -5.50
C THR A 37 -14.57 8.00 -6.74
N HIS A 38 -15.87 7.75 -6.96
CA HIS A 38 -16.60 8.35 -8.10
C HIS A 38 -16.76 9.87 -8.00
N GLN A 39 -16.75 10.43 -6.80
CA GLN A 39 -16.82 11.89 -6.62
C GLN A 39 -15.48 12.60 -6.87
N ILE A 40 -14.37 11.94 -6.56
CA ILE A 40 -13.03 12.54 -6.50
C ILE A 40 -12.21 12.18 -7.73
N VAL A 41 -12.17 10.92 -8.11
CA VAL A 41 -11.32 10.38 -9.18
C VAL A 41 -12.07 10.45 -10.51
N LYS A 42 -11.42 10.99 -11.54
CA LYS A 42 -11.97 11.08 -12.90
C LYS A 42 -11.46 9.89 -13.75
N PRO A 43 -12.13 9.55 -14.87
CA PRO A 43 -11.70 8.45 -15.74
C PRO A 43 -10.26 8.55 -16.26
N GLN A 44 -9.72 9.76 -16.42
CA GLN A 44 -8.35 9.98 -16.88
C GLN A 44 -7.29 9.97 -15.76
N ASP A 45 -7.70 9.93 -14.49
CA ASP A 45 -6.79 9.94 -13.35
C ASP A 45 -6.23 8.53 -13.07
N THR A 46 -5.26 8.46 -12.17
CA THR A 46 -4.68 7.21 -11.68
C THR A 46 -4.98 7.04 -10.19
N LEU A 47 -5.44 5.87 -9.80
CA LEU A 47 -5.70 5.49 -8.42
C LEU A 47 -4.76 4.35 -8.03
N VAL A 48 -3.86 4.59 -7.08
CA VAL A 48 -3.01 3.56 -6.48
C VAL A 48 -3.66 3.03 -5.22
N LEU A 49 -3.85 1.72 -5.18
CA LEU A 49 -4.37 1.01 -4.01
C LEU A 49 -3.21 0.35 -3.28
N THR A 50 -2.94 0.78 -2.05
CA THR A 50 -1.69 0.44 -1.32
C THR A 50 -1.77 -0.84 -0.48
N GLY A 51 -2.57 -1.80 -0.92
CA GLY A 51 -2.65 -3.13 -0.30
C GLY A 51 -3.90 -3.38 0.51
N ASP A 52 -4.03 -4.63 0.95
CA ASP A 52 -5.16 -5.17 1.71
C ASP A 52 -6.50 -4.93 1.01
N HIS A 53 -6.58 -5.46 -0.22
CA HIS A 53 -7.74 -5.28 -1.10
C HIS A 53 -8.88 -6.20 -0.71
N SER A 54 -8.58 -7.46 -0.41
CA SER A 54 -9.56 -8.52 -0.21
C SER A 54 -9.19 -9.46 0.94
N TRP A 55 -10.19 -9.94 1.65
CA TRP A 55 -10.05 -11.01 2.62
C TRP A 55 -10.05 -12.41 2.01
N GLY A 56 -10.27 -12.55 0.71
CA GLY A 56 -10.18 -13.82 0.02
C GLY A 56 -8.75 -14.37 0.04
N ARG A 57 -8.62 -15.67 0.28
CA ARG A 57 -7.31 -16.35 0.35
C ARG A 57 -6.85 -16.89 -1.00
N LYS A 58 -7.79 -17.16 -1.89
CA LYS A 58 -7.57 -17.64 -3.25
C LYS A 58 -8.16 -16.66 -4.24
N LEU A 59 -7.61 -16.60 -5.44
CA LEU A 59 -8.09 -15.68 -6.48
C LEU A 59 -9.60 -15.85 -6.76
N ALA A 60 -10.09 -17.08 -6.73
CA ALA A 60 -11.52 -17.37 -6.91
C ALA A 60 -12.42 -16.74 -5.83
N GLU A 61 -11.90 -16.53 -4.63
CA GLU A 61 -12.62 -15.93 -3.49
C GLU A 61 -12.55 -14.38 -3.52
N CYS A 62 -11.73 -13.80 -4.41
CA CYS A 62 -11.51 -12.37 -4.55
C CYS A 62 -12.15 -11.79 -5.81
N ARG A 63 -12.81 -12.59 -6.64
CA ARG A 63 -13.29 -12.15 -7.96
C ARG A 63 -14.27 -11.00 -7.88
N GLU A 64 -15.22 -11.04 -6.94
CA GLU A 64 -16.18 -9.96 -6.74
C GLU A 64 -15.52 -8.70 -6.18
N ASP A 65 -14.54 -8.88 -5.27
CA ASP A 65 -13.76 -7.77 -4.71
C ASP A 65 -12.93 -7.09 -5.81
N LEU A 66 -12.26 -7.87 -6.66
CA LEU A 66 -11.48 -7.33 -7.79
C LEU A 66 -12.39 -6.70 -8.85
N ALA A 67 -13.54 -7.30 -9.15
CA ALA A 67 -14.54 -6.70 -10.05
C ALA A 67 -15.07 -5.36 -9.51
N PHE A 68 -15.28 -5.25 -8.20
CA PHE A 68 -15.61 -3.99 -7.55
C PHE A 68 -14.52 -2.94 -7.77
N ILE A 69 -13.23 -3.32 -7.66
CA ILE A 69 -12.10 -2.43 -7.89
C ILE A 69 -12.01 -2.04 -9.38
N GLU A 70 -12.25 -2.98 -10.30
CA GLU A 70 -12.28 -2.70 -11.74
C GLU A 70 -13.31 -1.62 -12.11
N ASP A 71 -14.46 -1.63 -11.44
CA ASP A 71 -15.56 -0.68 -11.66
C ASP A 71 -15.28 0.74 -11.11
N LEU A 72 -14.27 0.92 -10.28
CA LEU A 72 -13.87 2.24 -9.81
C LEU A 72 -13.27 3.07 -10.97
N PRO A 73 -13.47 4.40 -10.99
CA PRO A 73 -12.95 5.26 -12.04
C PRO A 73 -11.42 5.36 -12.04
N GLY A 74 -10.88 5.73 -13.19
CA GLY A 74 -9.44 5.92 -13.39
C GLY A 74 -8.67 4.62 -13.66
N ARG A 75 -7.38 4.76 -13.96
CA ARG A 75 -6.44 3.65 -14.06
C ARG A 75 -6.11 3.13 -12.65
N LYS A 76 -6.32 1.83 -12.39
CA LYS A 76 -6.04 1.22 -11.08
C LYS A 76 -4.68 0.55 -11.08
N ILE A 77 -3.87 0.87 -10.05
CA ILE A 77 -2.58 0.24 -9.75
C ILE A 77 -2.69 -0.33 -8.33
N LEU A 78 -2.48 -1.63 -8.19
CA LEU A 78 -2.62 -2.35 -6.93
C LEU A 78 -1.25 -2.73 -6.39
N LEU A 79 -0.95 -2.36 -5.16
CA LEU A 79 0.20 -2.83 -4.41
C LEU A 79 -0.23 -3.97 -3.49
N ARG A 80 0.61 -4.97 -3.28
CA ARG A 80 0.27 -6.09 -2.41
C ARG A 80 0.29 -5.70 -0.93
N GLY A 81 -0.76 -6.05 -0.17
CA GLY A 81 -0.80 -5.99 1.29
C GLY A 81 -0.47 -7.33 1.98
N ASN A 82 -0.59 -7.38 3.29
CA ASN A 82 -0.36 -8.61 4.05
C ASN A 82 -1.57 -9.55 4.06
N HIS A 83 -2.78 -9.03 3.86
CA HIS A 83 -4.00 -9.82 3.73
C HIS A 83 -4.30 -10.27 2.30
N ASP A 84 -3.60 -9.76 1.28
CA ASP A 84 -3.76 -10.18 -0.12
C ASP A 84 -3.12 -11.56 -0.37
N MET A 85 -3.63 -12.59 0.32
CA MET A 85 -3.10 -13.96 0.26
C MET A 85 -3.28 -14.62 -1.10
N PHE A 86 -4.25 -14.15 -1.90
CA PHE A 86 -4.48 -14.62 -3.27
C PHE A 86 -3.33 -14.27 -4.21
N TRP A 87 -2.52 -13.28 -3.86
CA TRP A 87 -1.44 -12.73 -4.66
C TRP A 87 -0.06 -13.25 -4.20
N ASP A 88 0.44 -14.26 -4.88
CA ASP A 88 1.84 -14.68 -4.76
C ASP A 88 2.73 -13.70 -5.55
N ALA A 89 3.64 -13.03 -4.88
CA ALA A 89 4.56 -12.05 -5.48
C ALA A 89 5.37 -12.63 -6.68
N LYS A 90 5.63 -13.94 -6.69
CA LYS A 90 6.31 -14.63 -7.80
C LYS A 90 5.44 -14.80 -9.05
N LYS A 91 4.13 -14.58 -8.92
CA LYS A 91 3.13 -14.76 -10.00
C LYS A 91 2.52 -13.44 -10.44
N THR A 92 3.14 -12.30 -10.10
CA THR A 92 2.63 -10.97 -10.43
C THR A 92 2.46 -10.77 -11.95
N SER A 93 3.41 -11.28 -12.77
CA SER A 93 3.30 -11.21 -14.23
C SER A 93 2.03 -11.90 -14.75
N ARG A 94 1.70 -13.07 -14.20
CA ARG A 94 0.48 -13.80 -14.57
C ARG A 94 -0.79 -13.00 -14.22
N LEU A 95 -0.83 -12.33 -13.05
CA LEU A 95 -1.95 -11.47 -12.71
C LEU A 95 -2.04 -10.28 -13.66
N ASN A 96 -0.91 -9.66 -14.02
CA ASN A 96 -0.88 -8.57 -14.99
C ASN A 96 -1.34 -9.01 -16.40
N GLU A 97 -1.09 -10.25 -16.80
CA GLU A 97 -1.61 -10.83 -18.04
C GLU A 97 -3.12 -11.07 -17.96
N GLU A 98 -3.60 -11.70 -16.85
CA GLU A 98 -5.01 -12.04 -16.65
C GLU A 98 -5.90 -10.79 -16.56
N TYR A 99 -5.39 -9.71 -15.95
CA TYR A 99 -6.11 -8.44 -15.74
C TYR A 99 -5.66 -7.30 -16.66
N ALA A 100 -4.97 -7.63 -17.75
CA ALA A 100 -4.43 -6.63 -18.69
C ALA A 100 -5.49 -5.60 -19.13
N GLY A 101 -5.11 -4.32 -19.07
CA GLY A 101 -5.99 -3.18 -19.42
C GLY A 101 -7.04 -2.83 -18.36
N ARG A 102 -7.21 -3.62 -17.30
CA ARG A 102 -8.20 -3.39 -16.24
C ARG A 102 -7.55 -3.03 -14.90
N LEU A 103 -6.62 -3.86 -14.43
CA LEU A 103 -5.84 -3.68 -13.21
C LEU A 103 -4.36 -3.84 -13.52
N PHE A 104 -3.51 -3.10 -12.83
CA PHE A 104 -2.06 -3.28 -12.85
C PHE A 104 -1.55 -3.66 -11.45
N PHE A 105 -0.86 -4.77 -11.33
CA PHE A 105 -0.30 -5.26 -10.08
C PHE A 105 1.17 -4.85 -9.98
N LEU A 106 1.45 -3.98 -9.01
CA LEU A 106 2.75 -3.39 -8.74
C LEU A 106 3.51 -4.24 -7.70
N GLN A 107 4.48 -5.01 -8.14
CA GLN A 107 5.36 -5.81 -7.28
C GLN A 107 6.57 -6.28 -8.07
N ASN A 108 7.77 -5.88 -7.70
CA ASN A 108 9.02 -6.15 -8.43
C ASN A 108 9.01 -5.62 -9.88
N ASN A 109 8.27 -4.58 -10.14
CA ASN A 109 8.13 -3.88 -11.41
C ASN A 109 7.85 -2.41 -11.11
N PHE A 110 7.56 -1.61 -12.12
CA PHE A 110 7.13 -0.23 -11.94
C PHE A 110 5.95 0.11 -12.84
N ALA A 111 5.23 1.16 -12.49
CA ALA A 111 4.19 1.74 -13.34
C ALA A 111 4.58 3.17 -13.72
N VAL A 112 4.13 3.62 -14.89
CA VAL A 112 4.41 4.98 -15.37
C VAL A 112 3.24 5.90 -15.05
N TYR A 113 3.52 7.07 -14.50
CA TYR A 113 2.60 8.17 -14.34
C TYR A 113 3.27 9.48 -14.75
N GLN A 114 2.86 10.04 -15.89
CA GLN A 114 3.52 11.21 -16.49
C GLN A 114 5.05 10.96 -16.64
N ASP A 115 5.88 11.79 -16.03
CA ASP A 115 7.34 11.65 -15.98
C ASP A 115 7.85 10.94 -14.72
N TYR A 116 6.96 10.41 -13.89
CA TYR A 116 7.29 9.62 -12.71
C TYR A 116 7.23 8.13 -12.98
N ALA A 117 8.15 7.39 -12.36
CA ALA A 117 7.96 5.97 -12.13
C ALA A 117 7.35 5.77 -10.73
N LEU A 118 6.25 5.03 -10.69
CA LEU A 118 5.62 4.55 -9.47
C LEU A 118 6.26 3.21 -9.14
N VAL A 119 6.98 3.16 -8.04
CA VAL A 119 7.73 2.00 -7.56
C VAL A 119 7.16 1.55 -6.21
N GLY A 120 7.33 0.28 -5.86
CA GLY A 120 6.81 -0.13 -4.56
C GLY A 120 6.96 -1.61 -4.25
N THR A 121 6.76 -1.90 -2.99
CA THR A 121 6.68 -3.24 -2.41
C THR A 121 5.73 -3.25 -1.23
N LYS A 122 5.33 -4.43 -0.79
CA LYS A 122 4.55 -4.56 0.44
C LYS A 122 5.25 -3.90 1.64
N GLY A 123 6.58 -3.93 1.67
CA GLY A 123 7.34 -3.57 2.85
C GLY A 123 7.21 -4.62 3.95
N TYR A 124 7.73 -4.28 5.10
CA TYR A 124 7.53 -5.05 6.34
C TYR A 124 7.63 -4.11 7.53
N THR A 125 6.97 -4.47 8.62
CA THR A 125 6.96 -3.69 9.84
C THR A 125 8.38 -3.47 10.35
N PHE A 126 8.76 -2.21 10.48
CA PHE A 126 9.94 -1.77 11.20
C PHE A 126 9.46 -1.07 12.47
N GLU A 127 9.24 -1.84 13.52
CA GLU A 127 8.67 -1.34 14.79
C GLU A 127 9.74 -1.17 15.87
N GLY A 128 11.02 -1.29 15.50
CA GLY A 128 12.12 -1.25 16.47
C GLY A 128 12.14 -2.50 17.35
N PRO A 129 12.83 -2.45 18.51
CA PRO A 129 13.00 -3.62 19.39
C PRO A 129 11.70 -4.06 20.08
N PHE A 130 10.59 -3.37 19.87
CA PHE A 130 9.33 -3.67 20.52
C PHE A 130 8.29 -4.12 19.50
N TYR A 131 7.82 -5.35 19.66
CA TYR A 131 6.70 -5.86 18.91
C TYR A 131 5.40 -5.28 19.48
N LEU A 132 4.61 -4.68 18.62
CA LEU A 132 3.24 -4.34 18.94
C LEU A 132 2.33 -5.47 18.44
N ASP A 133 1.44 -5.95 19.28
CA ASP A 133 0.36 -6.81 18.83
C ASP A 133 -0.59 -6.00 17.89
N PRO A 134 -1.54 -6.65 17.20
CA PRO A 134 -2.50 -5.94 16.34
C PRO A 134 -3.32 -4.85 17.07
N TRP A 135 -3.37 -4.88 18.38
CA TRP A 135 -4.07 -3.87 19.22
C TRP A 135 -3.13 -2.79 19.73
N GLY A 136 -1.83 -2.87 19.40
CA GLY A 136 -0.83 -1.87 19.78
C GLY A 136 -0.29 -2.03 21.19
N ASN A 137 -0.40 -3.22 21.80
CA ASN A 137 0.26 -3.52 23.08
C ASN A 137 1.69 -3.98 22.81
N LEU A 138 2.63 -3.56 23.68
CA LEU A 138 3.99 -4.05 23.65
C LEU A 138 3.99 -5.55 23.98
N THR A 139 4.49 -6.35 23.04
CA THR A 139 4.78 -7.77 23.27
C THR A 139 6.27 -7.94 23.53
N GLY A 140 6.63 -8.93 24.35
CA GLY A 140 8.02 -9.17 24.72
C GLY A 140 8.94 -9.40 23.52
N TRP A 141 10.22 -9.10 23.73
CA TRP A 141 11.29 -9.38 22.78
C TRP A 141 11.42 -10.88 22.54
N ASP A 142 11.58 -11.26 21.29
CA ASP A 142 11.80 -12.64 20.85
C ASP A 142 12.86 -12.60 19.74
N GLU A 143 14.05 -13.15 20.02
CA GLU A 143 15.20 -13.15 19.11
C GLU A 143 14.90 -13.88 17.79
N ASP A 144 14.11 -14.95 17.81
CA ASP A 144 13.73 -15.67 16.59
C ASP A 144 12.81 -14.84 15.71
N ARG A 145 11.87 -14.12 16.32
CA ARG A 145 10.99 -13.19 15.59
C ARG A 145 11.75 -12.02 15.01
N GLU A 146 12.72 -11.48 15.74
CA GLU A 146 13.59 -10.43 15.24
C GLU A 146 14.39 -10.91 14.04
N ALA A 147 15.06 -12.05 14.15
CA ALA A 147 15.82 -12.62 13.04
C ALA A 147 14.95 -12.90 11.82
N GLN A 148 13.71 -13.35 12.03
CA GLN A 148 12.74 -13.54 10.96
C GLN A 148 12.28 -12.19 10.35
N ALA A 149 11.99 -11.20 11.17
CA ALA A 149 11.60 -9.86 10.73
C ALA A 149 12.70 -9.22 9.88
N LYS A 150 13.95 -9.31 10.32
CA LYS A 150 15.12 -8.83 9.58
C LYS A 150 15.22 -9.46 8.19
N LYS A 151 15.07 -10.77 8.07
CA LYS A 151 15.05 -11.46 6.76
C LYS A 151 13.91 -10.98 5.87
N LEU A 152 12.74 -10.69 6.46
CA LEU A 152 11.59 -10.18 5.72
C LEU A 152 11.83 -8.74 5.24
N VAL A 153 12.41 -7.88 6.08
CA VAL A 153 12.82 -6.52 5.70
C VAL A 153 13.82 -6.57 4.56
N GLU A 154 14.91 -7.35 4.69
CA GLU A 154 15.94 -7.50 3.65
C GLU A 154 15.32 -7.95 2.30
N ARG A 155 14.39 -8.88 2.34
CA ARG A 155 13.68 -9.35 1.14
C ARG A 155 12.84 -8.26 0.51
N GLU A 156 12.11 -7.48 1.29
CA GLU A 156 11.28 -6.39 0.75
C GLU A 156 12.14 -5.22 0.26
N MET A 157 13.29 -4.94 0.90
CA MET A 157 14.28 -3.99 0.39
C MET A 157 14.82 -4.41 -0.98
N ALA A 158 15.20 -5.68 -1.14
CA ALA A 158 15.68 -6.20 -2.44
C ALA A 158 14.61 -6.02 -3.52
N ARG A 159 13.35 -6.36 -3.25
CA ARG A 159 12.23 -6.17 -4.16
C ARG A 159 12.00 -4.71 -4.54
N LEU A 160 12.12 -3.82 -3.57
CA LEU A 160 11.98 -2.38 -3.81
C LEU A 160 13.12 -1.87 -4.71
N ARG A 161 14.35 -2.29 -4.44
CA ARG A 161 15.51 -1.95 -5.28
C ARG A 161 15.37 -2.50 -6.71
N ASP A 162 14.82 -3.71 -6.89
CA ASP A 162 14.50 -4.25 -8.21
C ASP A 162 13.50 -3.36 -8.97
N SER A 163 12.48 -2.85 -8.27
CA SER A 163 11.50 -1.92 -8.83
C SER A 163 12.16 -0.61 -9.30
N PHE A 164 13.04 -0.04 -8.48
CA PHE A 164 13.81 1.16 -8.82
C PHE A 164 14.79 0.91 -9.97
N ALA A 165 15.51 -0.21 -9.95
CA ALA A 165 16.47 -0.56 -10.98
C ALA A 165 15.82 -0.63 -12.36
N GLN A 166 14.71 -1.36 -12.49
CA GLN A 166 13.96 -1.46 -13.74
C GLN A 166 13.46 -0.09 -14.23
N ALA A 167 12.95 0.75 -13.32
CA ALA A 167 12.50 2.10 -13.67
C ALA A 167 13.68 2.98 -14.13
N SER A 168 14.83 2.88 -13.47
CA SER A 168 16.05 3.64 -13.80
C SER A 168 16.63 3.20 -15.14
N GLU A 169 16.65 1.90 -15.43
CA GLU A 169 17.04 1.32 -16.73
C GLU A 169 16.12 1.78 -17.85
N ALA A 170 14.83 1.93 -17.58
CA ALA A 170 13.84 2.50 -18.51
C ALA A 170 13.98 4.03 -18.69
N GLY A 171 14.92 4.68 -18.02
CA GLY A 171 15.23 6.10 -18.17
C GLY A 171 14.55 7.04 -17.18
N PHE A 172 13.75 6.53 -16.25
CA PHE A 172 13.10 7.39 -15.24
C PHE A 172 14.09 7.90 -14.20
N ARG A 173 13.86 9.14 -13.73
CA ARG A 173 14.66 9.81 -12.69
C ARG A 173 13.80 10.47 -11.63
N LYS A 174 12.48 10.46 -11.79
CA LYS A 174 11.50 10.95 -10.81
C LYS A 174 10.69 9.78 -10.31
N PHE A 175 10.62 9.63 -9.00
CA PHE A 175 10.02 8.46 -8.35
C PHE A 175 8.99 8.87 -7.30
N ILE A 176 7.92 8.07 -7.22
CA ILE A 176 7.00 8.05 -6.08
C ILE A 176 7.01 6.62 -5.56
N MET A 177 7.28 6.45 -4.27
CA MET A 177 7.40 5.16 -3.62
C MET A 177 6.11 4.80 -2.90
N PHE A 178 5.64 3.59 -3.13
CA PHE A 178 4.45 3.04 -2.48
C PHE A 178 4.83 1.85 -1.60
N LEU A 179 4.33 1.85 -0.38
CA LEU A 179 4.45 0.75 0.57
C LEU A 179 3.06 0.39 1.10
N HIS A 180 2.91 -0.84 1.56
CA HIS A 180 1.74 -1.18 2.37
C HIS A 180 2.06 -0.95 3.85
N TYR A 181 3.13 -1.58 4.36
CA TYR A 181 3.60 -1.30 5.72
C TYR A 181 4.19 0.10 5.85
N PRO A 182 4.11 0.73 7.04
CA PRO A 182 4.75 2.01 7.27
C PRO A 182 6.26 1.91 7.05
N PRO A 183 6.88 2.92 6.40
CA PRO A 183 8.33 2.95 6.20
C PRO A 183 9.10 3.06 7.51
N THR A 184 8.57 3.81 8.46
CA THR A 184 9.07 4.04 9.81
C THR A 184 7.94 4.61 10.68
N ASN A 185 8.25 5.05 11.88
CA ASN A 185 7.35 5.71 12.81
C ASN A 185 7.97 7.02 13.33
N ILE A 186 7.21 7.82 14.07
CA ILE A 186 7.66 9.12 14.60
C ILE A 186 8.76 9.03 15.66
N LEU A 187 9.03 7.84 16.20
CA LEU A 187 10.07 7.64 17.23
C LEU A 187 11.41 7.26 16.60
N GLU A 188 11.36 6.46 15.53
CA GLU A 188 12.56 5.94 14.85
C GLU A 188 13.08 6.90 13.76
N GLU A 189 12.21 7.68 13.15
CA GLU A 189 12.45 8.62 12.05
C GLU A 189 13.14 8.01 10.81
N THR A 190 14.12 7.13 10.99
CA THR A 190 14.87 6.45 9.92
C THR A 190 14.64 4.95 9.93
N SER A 191 14.74 4.35 8.76
CA SER A 191 14.67 2.91 8.53
C SER A 191 15.34 2.56 7.21
N PRO A 192 15.60 1.28 6.91
CA PRO A 192 16.08 0.87 5.60
C PRO A 192 15.20 1.32 4.43
N PHE A 193 13.90 1.49 4.64
CA PHE A 193 12.99 1.98 3.60
C PHE A 193 13.08 3.49 3.40
N THR A 194 13.28 4.28 4.46
CA THR A 194 13.51 5.72 4.34
C THR A 194 14.89 6.01 3.73
N GLU A 195 15.91 5.22 4.06
CA GLU A 195 17.25 5.33 3.45
C GLU A 195 17.19 5.07 1.94
N ILE A 196 16.45 4.03 1.48
CA ILE A 196 16.23 3.80 0.05
C ILE A 196 15.47 4.96 -0.58
N ALA A 197 14.46 5.52 0.10
CA ALA A 197 13.73 6.67 -0.42
C ALA A 197 14.63 7.89 -0.62
N GLU A 198 15.55 8.15 0.30
CA GLU A 198 16.56 9.23 0.19
C GLU A 198 17.59 8.93 -0.90
N GLU A 199 18.10 7.70 -0.97
CA GLU A 199 19.08 7.25 -1.99
C GLU A 199 18.60 7.52 -3.41
N TYR A 200 17.31 7.23 -3.68
CA TYR A 200 16.71 7.44 -5.00
C TYR A 200 16.04 8.80 -5.18
N GLY A 201 16.06 9.66 -4.17
CA GLY A 201 15.50 11.02 -4.23
C GLY A 201 14.00 11.01 -4.55
N VAL A 202 13.21 10.15 -3.88
CA VAL A 202 11.78 10.06 -4.16
C VAL A 202 11.05 11.35 -3.75
N SER A 203 10.04 11.74 -4.49
CA SER A 203 9.25 12.93 -4.20
C SER A 203 8.25 12.71 -3.06
N ALA A 204 7.76 11.49 -2.94
CA ALA A 204 6.83 11.10 -1.89
C ALA A 204 6.92 9.60 -1.58
N VAL A 205 6.66 9.25 -0.33
CA VAL A 205 6.39 7.90 0.17
C VAL A 205 4.92 7.82 0.59
N VAL A 206 4.17 6.92 0.00
CA VAL A 206 2.74 6.73 0.24
C VAL A 206 2.53 5.34 0.82
N TYR A 207 1.87 5.23 1.95
CA TYR A 207 1.73 3.96 2.66
C TYR A 207 0.41 3.86 3.43
N SER A 208 0.08 2.65 3.90
CA SER A 208 -1.16 2.33 4.61
C SER A 208 -0.93 1.39 5.80
N HIS A 209 -1.78 0.39 6.03
CA HIS A 209 -1.67 -0.64 7.07
C HIS A 209 -1.93 -0.16 8.51
N CYS A 210 -1.76 1.10 8.83
CA CYS A 210 -1.97 1.63 10.18
C CYS A 210 -3.45 1.86 10.42
N HIS A 211 -4.03 1.19 11.42
CA HIS A 211 -5.44 1.28 11.78
C HIS A 211 -5.64 1.82 13.20
N GLY A 212 -6.69 2.66 13.34
CA GLY A 212 -7.10 3.21 14.63
C GLY A 212 -6.25 4.39 15.11
N ALA A 213 -6.83 5.18 16.02
CA ALA A 213 -6.31 6.49 16.42
C ALA A 213 -4.86 6.45 16.96
N ARG A 214 -4.48 5.40 17.69
CA ARG A 214 -3.13 5.24 18.22
C ARG A 214 -2.11 5.09 17.07
N ARG A 215 -2.36 4.14 16.14
CA ARG A 215 -1.45 3.90 15.00
C ARG A 215 -1.40 5.11 14.06
N PHE A 216 -2.48 5.86 13.93
CA PHE A 216 -2.46 7.12 13.20
C PHE A 216 -1.56 8.17 13.87
N GLY A 217 -1.55 8.21 15.22
CA GLY A 217 -0.68 9.10 16.00
C GLY A 217 0.80 8.78 15.80
N ASP A 218 1.15 7.49 15.77
CA ASP A 218 2.53 7.01 15.65
C ASP A 218 3.04 7.02 14.19
N SER A 219 2.19 7.30 13.22
CA SER A 219 2.52 7.30 11.80
C SER A 219 3.27 8.55 11.36
N ILE A 220 4.37 8.39 10.61
CA ILE A 220 5.11 9.51 10.02
C ILE A 220 4.28 10.16 8.91
N ARG A 221 4.05 11.48 8.99
CA ARG A 221 3.27 12.27 8.03
C ARG A 221 3.86 13.67 7.87
N GLY A 222 3.80 14.21 6.67
CA GLY A 222 4.37 15.52 6.37
C GLY A 222 5.68 15.39 5.59
N THR A 223 6.56 16.37 5.72
CA THR A 223 7.83 16.39 4.97
C THR A 223 8.99 16.19 5.93
N PHE A 224 9.79 15.15 5.67
CA PHE A 224 11.01 14.82 6.39
C PHE A 224 12.13 14.59 5.36
N HIS A 225 13.29 15.18 5.57
CA HIS A 225 14.44 15.14 4.66
C HIS A 225 14.09 15.44 3.19
N GLY A 226 13.15 16.37 2.99
CA GLY A 226 12.70 16.76 1.64
C GLY A 226 11.71 15.80 0.97
N ILE A 227 11.37 14.69 1.61
CA ILE A 227 10.43 13.68 1.12
C ILE A 227 9.07 13.84 1.82
N ARG A 228 7.98 13.80 1.05
CA ARG A 228 6.63 13.85 1.59
C ARG A 228 6.12 12.46 1.95
N TYR A 229 5.68 12.27 3.19
CA TYR A 229 5.12 11.02 3.70
C TYR A 229 3.59 11.14 3.84
N LEU A 230 2.87 10.19 3.25
CA LEU A 230 1.41 10.17 3.20
C LEU A 230 0.88 8.83 3.74
N LEU A 231 0.12 8.88 4.83
CA LEU A 231 -0.67 7.76 5.31
C LEU A 231 -2.02 7.75 4.58
N VAL A 232 -2.33 6.63 3.90
CA VAL A 232 -3.56 6.50 3.08
C VAL A 232 -4.43 5.31 3.48
N SER A 233 -4.35 4.86 4.75
CA SER A 233 -5.25 3.83 5.27
C SER A 233 -6.72 4.25 5.14
N GLY A 234 -7.58 3.35 4.72
CA GLY A 234 -8.97 3.64 4.40
C GLY A 234 -9.75 4.23 5.57
N ASP A 235 -9.61 3.67 6.76
CA ASP A 235 -10.25 4.17 7.97
C ASP A 235 -9.68 5.52 8.47
N TYR A 236 -8.42 5.81 8.18
CA TYR A 236 -7.81 7.11 8.44
C TYR A 236 -8.42 8.21 7.56
N LEU A 237 -8.65 7.93 6.29
CA LEU A 237 -9.18 8.87 5.29
C LEU A 237 -10.72 8.88 5.20
N ASP A 238 -11.43 8.13 6.06
CA ASP A 238 -12.86 7.86 5.90
C ASP A 238 -13.18 7.38 4.47
N PHE A 239 -12.28 6.58 3.90
CA PHE A 239 -12.36 5.99 2.56
C PHE A 239 -12.43 6.99 1.39
N LYS A 240 -11.89 8.19 1.58
CA LYS A 240 -11.73 9.19 0.52
C LYS A 240 -10.32 9.07 -0.09
N PRO A 241 -10.19 8.88 -1.41
CA PRO A 241 -8.88 8.89 -2.05
C PRO A 241 -8.10 10.17 -1.77
N GLU A 242 -6.84 10.05 -1.35
CA GLU A 242 -5.93 11.16 -1.07
C GLU A 242 -5.19 11.58 -2.34
N LEU A 243 -5.04 12.89 -2.54
CA LEU A 243 -4.31 13.45 -3.68
C LEU A 243 -2.79 13.35 -3.44
N VAL A 244 -2.10 12.59 -4.29
CA VAL A 244 -0.64 12.44 -4.27
C VAL A 244 0.03 13.47 -5.18
N VAL A 245 -0.44 13.58 -6.42
CA VAL A 245 0.05 14.55 -7.42
C VAL A 245 -1.15 15.11 -8.17
N PRO A 246 -1.26 16.45 -8.35
CA PRO A 246 -2.34 17.09 -9.09
C PRO A 246 -2.33 16.82 -10.62
#